data_1c4c9776b61585de5f57edc15c30f1b0
#
_entry.id   1c4c9776b61585de5f57edc15c30f1b0
#
_cell.length_a   1.000
_cell.length_b   1.000
_cell.length_c   1.000
_cell.angle_alpha   90.00
_cell.angle_beta   90.00
_cell.angle_gamma   90.00
#
_symmetry.space_group_name_H-M   'P 1'
#
loop_
_entity.id
_entity.type
_entity.pdbx_description
1 polymer ?
#
loop_
_entity_poly.entity_id
_entity_poly.type
_entity_poly.pdbx_seq_one_letter_code
_entity_poly.pdbx_strand_id
1 'polypeptide(L)'
;MYQESPIGYNPEFAKAALAKREHAERLKHTNMLLREAAKAKEEIEAKKAARDADPLHAVRSMIPRTEFQRIERRAALVFGIKLLHIKGQSRKRDVVLARQFIYYWACRRTSLSTPQIGRLLGGRDHTSCLAGCHAYRAKRARMGRSLPPAR
;
A
#
# COMPACT_ATOMS: atom_id res chain seq x y z
N MET A 1 65.04 22.32 -35.90
CA MET A 1 63.66 22.49 -35.35
C MET A 1 63.24 21.18 -34.73
N TYR A 2 63.40 21.05 -33.42
CA TYR A 2 62.85 19.90 -32.66
C TYR A 2 61.43 20.27 -32.30
N GLN A 3 60.44 19.55 -32.87
CA GLN A 3 59.09 19.61 -32.40
C GLN A 3 58.98 18.72 -31.12
N GLU A 4 58.85 19.35 -29.99
CA GLU A 4 58.48 18.69 -28.76
C GLU A 4 57.04 18.21 -28.93
N SER A 5 56.82 16.89 -28.99
CA SER A 5 55.52 16.26 -28.91
C SER A 5 54.96 16.52 -27.50
N PRO A 6 53.71 16.95 -27.36
CA PRO A 6 53.14 17.20 -26.06
C PRO A 6 53.10 15.89 -25.26
N ILE A 7 53.51 15.97 -24.03
CA ILE A 7 53.57 14.92 -23.02
C ILE A 7 52.31 14.04 -23.11
N GLY A 8 52.58 12.76 -23.35
CA GLY A 8 51.62 11.76 -23.78
C GLY A 8 50.29 11.74 -23.06
N TYR A 9 49.25 12.24 -23.69
CA TYR A 9 47.89 11.90 -23.39
C TYR A 9 47.68 10.41 -23.70
N ASN A 10 47.63 9.56 -22.68
CA ASN A 10 47.30 8.15 -22.83
C ASN A 10 45.78 7.97 -22.61
N PRO A 11 44.99 7.76 -23.67
CA PRO A 11 43.52 7.66 -23.56
C PRO A 11 43.06 6.48 -22.71
N GLU A 12 43.85 5.43 -22.59
CA GLU A 12 43.59 4.29 -21.72
C GLU A 12 43.63 4.65 -20.23
N PHE A 13 44.63 5.46 -19.83
CA PHE A 13 44.68 5.95 -18.42
C PHE A 13 43.53 6.88 -18.10
N ALA A 14 43.10 7.73 -18.99
CA ALA A 14 41.96 8.62 -18.81
C ALA A 14 40.65 7.82 -18.68
N LYS A 15 40.44 6.80 -19.50
CA LYS A 15 39.29 5.89 -19.40
C LYS A 15 39.28 5.11 -18.09
N ALA A 16 40.42 4.58 -17.66
CA ALA A 16 40.53 3.85 -16.40
C ALA A 16 40.26 4.75 -15.19
N ALA A 17 40.73 6.00 -15.21
CA ALA A 17 40.47 6.97 -14.16
C ALA A 17 38.99 7.36 -14.09
N LEU A 18 38.33 7.54 -15.24
CA LEU A 18 36.89 7.80 -15.34
C LEU A 18 36.08 6.64 -14.77
N ALA A 19 36.37 5.42 -15.19
CA ALA A 19 35.70 4.22 -14.70
C ALA A 19 35.84 4.04 -13.17
N LYS A 20 37.02 4.33 -12.60
CA LYS A 20 37.23 4.33 -11.15
C LYS A 20 36.38 5.38 -10.45
N ARG A 21 36.25 6.59 -11.01
CA ARG A 21 35.40 7.66 -10.45
C ARG A 21 33.90 7.25 -10.47
N GLU A 22 33.43 6.76 -11.60
CA GLU A 22 32.04 6.28 -11.70
C GLU A 22 31.75 5.13 -10.74
N HIS A 23 32.67 4.18 -10.59
CA HIS A 23 32.52 3.09 -9.64
C HIS A 23 32.49 3.62 -8.18
N ALA A 24 33.35 4.58 -7.83
CA ALA A 24 33.37 5.19 -6.52
C ALA A 24 32.07 5.98 -6.24
N GLU A 25 31.50 6.67 -7.21
CA GLU A 25 30.22 7.36 -7.10
C GLU A 25 29.06 6.39 -6.92
N ARG A 26 29.01 5.30 -7.69
CA ARG A 26 28.04 4.22 -7.50
C ARG A 26 28.10 3.61 -6.11
N LEU A 27 29.30 3.35 -5.60
CA LEU A 27 29.48 2.84 -4.23
C LEU A 27 29.01 3.85 -3.18
N LYS A 28 29.28 5.13 -3.34
CA LYS A 28 28.77 6.17 -2.44
C LYS A 28 27.24 6.21 -2.43
N HIS A 29 26.63 6.16 -3.63
CA HIS A 29 25.16 6.16 -3.78
C HIS A 29 24.53 4.91 -3.15
N THR A 30 25.08 3.71 -3.39
CA THR A 30 24.59 2.48 -2.77
C THR A 30 24.73 2.49 -1.24
N ASN A 31 25.84 3.00 -0.73
CA ASN A 31 26.04 3.13 0.71
C ASN A 31 25.07 4.14 1.34
N MET A 32 24.74 5.23 0.64
CA MET A 32 23.73 6.18 1.08
C MET A 32 22.36 5.51 1.17
N LEU A 33 21.93 4.80 0.13
CA LEU A 33 20.66 4.06 0.12
C LEU A 33 20.58 3.00 1.21
N LEU A 34 21.68 2.29 1.47
CA LEU A 34 21.75 1.31 2.57
C LEU A 34 21.59 1.96 3.94
N ARG A 35 22.20 3.15 4.16
CA ARG A 35 22.06 3.91 5.41
C ARG A 35 20.61 4.42 5.59
N GLU A 36 19.97 4.90 4.53
CA GLU A 36 18.57 5.32 4.57
C GLU A 36 17.64 4.14 4.85
N ALA A 37 17.88 3.00 4.21
CA ALA A 37 17.11 1.78 4.46
C ALA A 37 17.29 1.25 5.90
N ALA A 38 18.50 1.37 6.47
CA ALA A 38 18.76 1.00 7.86
C ALA A 38 18.00 1.92 8.83
N LYS A 39 18.05 3.25 8.62
CA LYS A 39 17.28 4.21 9.42
C LYS A 39 15.77 3.97 9.33
N ALA A 40 15.26 3.68 8.14
CA ALA A 40 13.85 3.37 7.95
C ALA A 40 13.44 2.08 8.70
N LYS A 41 14.31 1.07 8.74
CA LYS A 41 14.06 -0.16 9.50
C LYS A 41 14.03 0.13 11.01
N GLU A 42 15.00 0.87 11.54
CA GLU A 42 15.03 1.26 12.95
C GLU A 42 13.76 2.05 13.35
N GLU A 43 13.33 2.98 12.50
CA GLU A 43 12.10 3.74 12.75
C GLU A 43 10.85 2.87 12.76
N ILE A 44 10.78 1.87 11.88
CA ILE A 44 9.69 0.89 11.85
C ILE A 44 9.71 0.03 13.11
N GLU A 45 10.89 -0.43 13.53
CA GLU A 45 11.04 -1.23 14.75
C GLU A 45 10.72 -0.44 16.00
N ALA A 46 11.16 0.81 16.09
CA ALA A 46 10.82 1.71 17.19
C ALA A 46 9.31 1.96 17.27
N LYS A 47 8.65 2.22 16.14
CA LYS A 47 7.18 2.37 16.08
C LYS A 47 6.46 1.08 16.46
N LYS A 48 7.01 -0.08 16.12
CA LYS A 48 6.47 -1.38 16.49
C LYS A 48 6.63 -1.61 17.99
N ALA A 49 7.81 -1.37 18.54
CA ALA A 49 8.09 -1.51 19.96
C ALA A 49 7.20 -0.58 20.81
N ALA A 50 7.06 0.69 20.42
CA ALA A 50 6.18 1.64 21.08
C ALA A 50 4.70 1.20 21.06
N ARG A 51 4.25 0.60 19.95
CA ARG A 51 2.90 0.06 19.83
C ARG A 51 2.70 -1.17 20.71
N ASP A 52 3.70 -2.05 20.75
CA ASP A 52 3.62 -3.31 21.50
C ASP A 52 3.76 -3.05 23.02
N ALA A 53 4.38 -1.93 23.43
CA ALA A 53 4.44 -1.45 24.80
C ALA A 53 3.13 -0.78 25.28
N ASP A 54 2.19 -0.46 24.38
CA ASP A 54 0.90 0.12 24.74
C ASP A 54 -0.03 -0.96 25.32
N PRO A 55 -0.41 -0.88 26.61
CA PRO A 55 -1.28 -1.87 27.24
C PRO A 55 -2.66 -1.95 26.57
N LEU A 56 -3.16 -0.86 26.01
CA LEU A 56 -4.42 -0.85 25.26
C LEU A 56 -4.27 -1.62 23.93
N HIS A 57 -3.08 -1.63 23.32
CA HIS A 57 -2.82 -2.42 22.13
C HIS A 57 -2.84 -3.91 22.44
N ALA A 58 -2.27 -4.34 23.57
CA ALA A 58 -2.30 -5.74 24.01
C ALA A 58 -3.74 -6.21 24.21
N VAL A 59 -4.57 -5.45 24.94
CA VAL A 59 -5.99 -5.78 25.16
C VAL A 59 -6.77 -5.82 23.83
N ARG A 60 -6.55 -4.85 22.91
CA ARG A 60 -7.18 -4.84 21.59
C ARG A 60 -6.78 -6.02 20.71
N SER A 61 -5.58 -6.55 20.88
CA SER A 61 -5.12 -7.71 20.12
C SER A 61 -5.79 -9.01 20.56
N MET A 62 -6.21 -9.08 21.83
CA MET A 62 -6.92 -10.24 22.42
C MET A 62 -8.40 -10.30 22.02
N ILE A 63 -9.01 -9.17 21.62
CA ILE A 63 -10.42 -9.16 21.19
C ILE A 63 -10.52 -9.74 19.78
N PRO A 64 -11.26 -10.87 19.60
CA PRO A 64 -11.42 -11.45 18.27
C PRO A 64 -12.17 -10.49 17.36
N ARG A 65 -11.55 -10.17 16.22
CA ARG A 65 -12.16 -9.27 15.23
C ARG A 65 -13.29 -9.97 14.51
N THR A 66 -14.41 -9.27 14.36
CA THR A 66 -15.51 -9.75 13.53
C THR A 66 -15.04 -9.92 12.07
N GLU A 67 -15.69 -10.80 11.32
CA GLU A 67 -15.35 -11.02 9.89
C GLU A 67 -15.49 -9.73 9.09
N PHE A 68 -16.46 -8.88 9.43
CA PHE A 68 -16.62 -7.57 8.82
C PHE A 68 -15.39 -6.66 9.04
N GLN A 69 -14.86 -6.60 10.25
CA GLN A 69 -13.65 -5.83 10.57
C GLN A 69 -12.40 -6.36 9.85
N ARG A 70 -12.33 -7.68 9.62
CA ARG A 70 -11.25 -8.29 8.82
C ARG A 70 -11.32 -7.82 7.37
N ILE A 71 -12.53 -7.78 6.79
CA ILE A 71 -12.78 -7.29 5.42
C ILE A 71 -12.42 -5.81 5.30
N GLU A 72 -12.85 -4.96 6.25
CA GLU A 72 -12.50 -3.54 6.29
C GLU A 72 -10.99 -3.32 6.30
N ARG A 73 -10.29 -4.05 7.18
CA ARG A 73 -8.82 -3.93 7.28
C ARG A 73 -8.13 -4.41 6.01
N ARG A 74 -8.61 -5.49 5.41
CA ARG A 74 -8.07 -5.98 4.14
C ARG A 74 -8.26 -4.96 3.02
N ALA A 75 -9.43 -4.31 2.94
CA ALA A 75 -9.67 -3.23 2.00
C ALA A 75 -8.70 -2.06 2.22
N ALA A 76 -8.50 -1.63 3.48
CA ALA A 76 -7.57 -0.56 3.81
C ALA A 76 -6.14 -0.87 3.34
N LEU A 77 -5.67 -2.10 3.54
CA LEU A 77 -4.35 -2.56 3.11
C LEU A 77 -4.23 -2.65 1.58
N VAL A 78 -5.20 -3.26 0.92
CA VAL A 78 -5.17 -3.46 -0.56
C VAL A 78 -5.20 -2.14 -1.33
N PHE A 79 -5.97 -1.17 -0.84
CA PHE A 79 -6.13 0.14 -1.49
C PHE A 79 -5.22 1.22 -0.91
N GLY A 80 -4.45 0.95 0.15
CA GLY A 80 -3.58 1.93 0.80
C GLY A 80 -4.35 3.10 1.45
N ILE A 81 -5.61 2.90 1.85
CA ILE A 81 -6.50 3.97 2.31
C ILE A 81 -6.85 3.75 3.78
N LYS A 82 -6.75 4.81 4.60
CA LYS A 82 -7.16 4.76 6.00
C LYS A 82 -8.67 4.49 6.12
N LEU A 83 -9.07 3.63 7.08
CA LEU A 83 -10.48 3.28 7.32
C LEU A 83 -11.38 4.51 7.53
N LEU A 84 -10.86 5.55 8.16
CA LEU A 84 -11.56 6.82 8.35
C LEU A 84 -12.02 7.42 7.02
N HIS A 85 -11.18 7.41 6.00
CA HIS A 85 -11.54 7.92 4.67
C HIS A 85 -12.54 7.00 3.97
N ILE A 86 -12.44 5.68 4.17
CA ILE A 86 -13.39 4.73 3.61
C ILE A 86 -14.78 4.95 4.20
N LYS A 87 -14.90 5.19 5.51
CA LYS A 87 -16.17 5.47 6.20
C LYS A 87 -16.68 6.90 5.97
N GLY A 88 -15.80 7.83 5.63
CA GLY A 88 -16.13 9.23 5.40
C GLY A 88 -16.91 9.49 4.11
N GLN A 89 -17.22 10.77 3.83
CA GLN A 89 -18.01 11.20 2.66
C GLN A 89 -17.25 11.31 1.34
N SER A 90 -15.95 10.98 1.33
CA SER A 90 -15.10 11.11 0.15
C SER A 90 -15.64 10.35 -1.06
N ARG A 91 -15.66 11.01 -2.24
CA ARG A 91 -16.06 10.43 -3.52
C ARG A 91 -14.87 10.09 -4.44
N LYS A 92 -13.63 10.15 -3.92
CA LYS A 92 -12.43 9.77 -4.69
C LYS A 92 -12.56 8.35 -5.22
N ARG A 93 -12.12 8.13 -6.45
CA ARG A 93 -12.26 6.86 -7.18
C ARG A 93 -11.79 5.65 -6.37
N ASP A 94 -10.62 5.76 -5.74
CA ASP A 94 -10.02 4.64 -4.99
C ASP A 94 -10.80 4.33 -3.70
N VAL A 95 -11.34 5.38 -3.03
CA VAL A 95 -12.20 5.23 -1.85
C VAL A 95 -13.52 4.56 -2.22
N VAL A 96 -14.09 4.91 -3.38
CA VAL A 96 -15.32 4.25 -3.89
C VAL A 96 -15.04 2.80 -4.23
N LEU A 97 -13.90 2.48 -4.84
CA LEU A 97 -13.49 1.11 -5.13
C LEU A 97 -13.31 0.28 -3.86
N ALA A 98 -12.66 0.85 -2.83
CA ALA A 98 -12.49 0.19 -1.53
C ALA A 98 -13.85 -0.12 -0.88
N ARG A 99 -14.83 0.81 -0.95
CA ARG A 99 -16.19 0.58 -0.45
C ARG A 99 -16.89 -0.53 -1.23
N GLN A 100 -16.82 -0.53 -2.55
CA GLN A 100 -17.40 -1.55 -3.40
C GLN A 100 -16.83 -2.94 -3.10
N PHE A 101 -15.53 -3.02 -2.81
CA PHE A 101 -14.89 -4.23 -2.33
C PHE A 101 -15.50 -4.70 -1.00
N ILE A 102 -15.63 -3.80 -0.01
CA ILE A 102 -16.18 -4.14 1.31
C ILE A 102 -17.63 -4.59 1.17
N TYR A 103 -18.47 -3.88 0.42
CA TYR A 103 -19.87 -4.25 0.19
C TYR A 103 -19.99 -5.67 -0.34
N TYR A 104 -19.25 -5.98 -1.40
CA TYR A 104 -19.32 -7.30 -2.02
C TYR A 104 -18.88 -8.41 -1.05
N TRP A 105 -17.73 -8.26 -0.41
CA TRP A 105 -17.22 -9.30 0.47
C TRP A 105 -17.99 -9.41 1.79
N ALA A 106 -18.53 -8.32 2.32
CA ALA A 106 -19.37 -8.33 3.51
C ALA A 106 -20.69 -9.07 3.24
N CYS A 107 -21.39 -8.76 2.16
CA CYS A 107 -22.60 -9.48 1.78
C CYS A 107 -22.36 -10.98 1.56
N ARG A 108 -21.16 -11.35 1.13
CA ARG A 108 -20.86 -12.74 0.82
C ARG A 108 -20.32 -13.55 2.01
N ARG A 109 -19.53 -12.93 2.89
CA ARG A 109 -18.82 -13.63 3.98
C ARG A 109 -19.43 -13.42 5.35
N THR A 110 -20.35 -12.51 5.49
CA THR A 110 -21.02 -12.24 6.78
C THR A 110 -22.51 -12.50 6.67
N SER A 111 -23.16 -12.71 7.81
CA SER A 111 -24.61 -12.80 7.92
C SER A 111 -25.31 -11.43 8.01
N LEU A 112 -24.54 -10.33 7.86
CA LEU A 112 -25.07 -8.98 7.96
C LEU A 112 -25.97 -8.66 6.77
N SER A 113 -27.08 -8.00 7.06
CA SER A 113 -27.96 -7.46 6.01
C SER A 113 -27.35 -6.21 5.37
N THR A 114 -27.77 -5.91 4.13
CA THR A 114 -27.28 -4.72 3.39
C THR A 114 -27.49 -3.40 4.16
N PRO A 115 -28.60 -3.17 4.89
CA PRO A 115 -28.74 -2.00 5.76
C PRO A 115 -27.73 -1.97 6.91
N GLN A 116 -27.44 -3.12 7.52
CA GLN A 116 -26.44 -3.21 8.61
C GLN A 116 -25.04 -2.88 8.09
N ILE A 117 -24.67 -3.41 6.92
CA ILE A 117 -23.40 -3.11 6.26
C ILE A 117 -23.29 -1.61 5.96
N GLY A 118 -24.35 -1.00 5.46
CA GLY A 118 -24.40 0.43 5.18
C GLY A 118 -24.18 1.29 6.42
N ARG A 119 -24.84 0.95 7.53
CA ARG A 119 -24.66 1.65 8.83
C ARG A 119 -23.23 1.53 9.34
N LEU A 120 -22.63 0.33 9.29
CA LEU A 120 -21.25 0.09 9.73
C LEU A 120 -20.22 0.82 8.86
N LEU A 121 -20.53 1.06 7.58
CA LEU A 121 -19.63 1.74 6.65
C LEU A 121 -19.90 3.25 6.51
N GLY A 122 -20.32 3.88 7.60
CA GLY A 122 -20.50 5.33 7.69
C GLY A 122 -21.92 5.81 7.40
N GLY A 123 -22.95 5.02 7.79
CA GLY A 123 -24.36 5.41 7.71
C GLY A 123 -24.90 5.51 6.27
N ARG A 124 -24.45 4.62 5.38
CA ARG A 124 -24.85 4.63 3.97
C ARG A 124 -26.10 3.83 3.74
N ASP A 125 -26.89 4.28 2.76
CA ASP A 125 -28.10 3.60 2.36
C ASP A 125 -27.82 2.20 1.77
N HIS A 126 -28.76 1.29 2.00
CA HIS A 126 -28.71 -0.09 1.48
C HIS A 126 -28.68 -0.17 -0.04
N THR A 127 -29.31 0.78 -0.74
CA THR A 127 -29.26 0.89 -2.21
C THR A 127 -27.85 1.14 -2.71
N SER A 128 -27.09 1.97 -2.00
CA SER A 128 -25.66 2.21 -2.29
C SER A 128 -24.81 0.95 -2.11
N CYS A 129 -25.16 0.11 -1.11
CA CYS A 129 -24.47 -1.16 -0.87
C CYS A 129 -24.74 -2.14 -2.02
N LEU A 130 -25.99 -2.29 -2.45
CA LEU A 130 -26.39 -3.16 -3.56
C LEU A 130 -25.75 -2.71 -4.87
N ALA A 131 -25.87 -1.41 -5.21
CA ALA A 131 -25.23 -0.84 -6.39
C ALA A 131 -23.71 -1.06 -6.37
N GLY A 132 -23.08 -0.91 -5.20
CA GLY A 132 -21.65 -1.16 -5.01
C GLY A 132 -21.25 -2.62 -5.23
N CYS A 133 -22.06 -3.59 -4.80
CA CYS A 133 -21.85 -5.01 -5.04
C CYS A 133 -21.89 -5.32 -6.55
N HIS A 134 -22.89 -4.80 -7.25
CA HIS A 134 -23.02 -4.97 -8.71
C HIS A 134 -21.86 -4.33 -9.46
N ALA A 135 -21.50 -3.10 -9.11
CA ALA A 135 -20.39 -2.38 -9.72
C ALA A 135 -19.05 -3.10 -9.52
N TYR A 136 -18.81 -3.67 -8.33
CA TYR A 136 -17.59 -4.45 -8.07
C TYR A 136 -17.52 -5.70 -8.94
N ARG A 137 -18.60 -6.48 -9.02
CA ARG A 137 -18.67 -7.67 -9.89
C ARG A 137 -18.41 -7.32 -11.35
N ALA A 138 -19.08 -6.29 -11.86
CA ALA A 138 -18.92 -5.85 -13.25
C ALA A 138 -17.47 -5.45 -13.55
N LYS A 139 -16.80 -4.74 -12.64
CA LYS A 139 -15.39 -4.39 -12.79
C LYS A 139 -14.49 -5.61 -12.80
N ARG A 140 -14.73 -6.58 -11.93
CA ARG A 140 -13.92 -7.81 -11.88
C ARG A 140 -14.14 -8.68 -13.10
N ALA A 141 -15.36 -8.74 -13.64
CA ALA A 141 -15.65 -9.44 -14.88
C ALA A 141 -14.90 -8.85 -16.08
N ARG A 142 -14.83 -7.50 -16.17
CA ARG A 142 -14.00 -6.81 -17.19
C ARG A 142 -12.52 -7.11 -17.10
N MET A 143 -12.03 -7.51 -15.93
CA MET A 143 -10.64 -7.93 -15.69
C MET A 143 -10.43 -9.45 -15.87
N GLY A 144 -11.38 -10.15 -16.51
CA GLY A 144 -11.32 -11.60 -16.72
C GLY A 144 -11.58 -12.43 -15.44
N ARG A 145 -12.12 -11.83 -14.37
CA ARG A 145 -12.41 -12.53 -13.10
C ARG A 145 -13.90 -12.52 -12.83
N SER A 146 -14.61 -13.55 -13.27
CA SER A 146 -16.03 -13.73 -12.93
C SER A 146 -16.18 -14.01 -11.43
N LEU A 147 -16.99 -13.21 -10.76
CA LEU A 147 -17.34 -13.38 -9.35
C LEU A 147 -18.81 -13.83 -9.24
N PRO A 148 -19.13 -14.78 -8.33
CA PRO A 148 -20.50 -15.18 -8.10
C PRO A 148 -21.33 -14.02 -7.53
N PRO A 149 -22.69 -14.09 -7.61
CA PRO A 149 -23.55 -13.05 -7.06
C PRO A 149 -23.32 -12.87 -5.56
N ALA A 150 -23.43 -11.64 -5.08
CA ALA A 150 -23.59 -11.37 -3.67
C ALA A 150 -24.98 -11.88 -3.24
N ARG A 151 -25.10 -12.33 -1.99
CA ARG A 151 -26.39 -12.74 -1.43
C ARG A 151 -27.34 -11.57 -1.37
#